data_ac05ca027be6fad6899cd5b02b35693b
#
_entry.id   ac05ca027be6fad6899cd5b02b35693b
#
_cell.length_a   1.000
_cell.length_b   1.000
_cell.length_c   1.000
_cell.angle_alpha   90.00
_cell.angle_beta   90.00
_cell.angle_gamma   90.00
#
_symmetry.space_group_name_H-M   'P 1'
#
loop_
_entity.id
_entity.type
_entity.pdbx_description
1 polymer ?
#
loop_
_entity_poly.entity_id
_entity_poly.type
_entity_poly.pdbx_seq_one_letter_code
_entity_poly.pdbx_strand_id
1 'polypeptide(L)'
;MAEILLLADLHLSANTPAFNDLIMKQLPLWQKQYVALYLLGDIFDVWIGDDAITAFAQQLIQALHQFSQTKALYFMHGNRDFLIGNDFLKASGAQLLEDPSLITFFGKNYILSHGDLLCSDDIAYQKFRHKTRHAQWQKRFLASPVIWRHFVASLARACSYHKGKTAKQLAISDATVSGIKEMKKRFSHYPQADLIHGHTHRPQIHDEYFYHQNHSYHFKRFVLPDWRPNKQGGLVINDQGKVLFHYFD
;
A
#
# COMPACT_ATOMS: atom_id res chain seq x y z
N MET A 1 0.08 26.12 -2.01
CA MET A 1 -0.98 25.08 -2.02
C MET A 1 -0.42 23.86 -1.32
N ALA A 2 -1.05 23.39 -0.26
CA ALA A 2 -0.57 22.21 0.44
C ALA A 2 -1.05 20.95 -0.31
N GLU A 3 -0.14 20.01 -0.54
CA GLU A 3 -0.42 18.78 -1.26
C GLU A 3 0.11 17.57 -0.50
N ILE A 4 -0.60 16.46 -0.61
CA ILE A 4 -0.26 15.15 -0.03
C ILE A 4 -0.04 14.18 -1.19
N LEU A 5 1.02 13.36 -1.10
CA LEU A 5 1.31 12.30 -2.05
C LEU A 5 1.00 10.93 -1.43
N LEU A 6 0.26 10.09 -2.16
CA LEU A 6 -0.01 8.70 -1.81
C LEU A 6 0.56 7.77 -2.88
N LEU A 7 1.31 6.76 -2.45
CA LEU A 7 1.94 5.74 -3.29
C LEU A 7 1.58 4.34 -2.79
N ALA A 8 1.48 3.38 -3.71
CA ALA A 8 1.39 1.95 -3.41
C ALA A 8 2.03 1.13 -4.54
N ASP A 9 2.30 -0.13 -4.28
CA ASP A 9 2.68 -1.11 -5.31
C ASP A 9 3.92 -0.71 -6.13
N LEU A 10 4.97 -0.23 -5.45
CA LEU A 10 6.24 0.15 -6.07
C LEU A 10 7.09 -1.07 -6.40
N HIS A 11 6.98 -2.14 -5.60
CA HIS A 11 7.70 -3.41 -5.74
C HIS A 11 9.21 -3.26 -5.94
N LEU A 12 9.81 -2.37 -5.14
CA LEU A 12 11.24 -2.08 -5.19
C LEU A 12 12.07 -3.32 -4.82
N SER A 13 13.05 -3.61 -5.64
CA SER A 13 13.90 -4.79 -5.46
C SER A 13 15.21 -4.64 -6.26
N ALA A 14 16.14 -5.58 -6.09
CA ALA A 14 17.34 -5.64 -6.93
C ALA A 14 17.05 -5.82 -8.43
N ASN A 15 15.86 -6.35 -8.77
CA ASN A 15 15.42 -6.57 -10.16
C ASN A 15 14.74 -5.35 -10.79
N THR A 16 14.55 -4.27 -10.02
CA THR A 16 13.89 -3.03 -10.48
C THR A 16 14.77 -1.81 -10.28
N PRO A 17 16.04 -1.80 -10.80
CA PRO A 17 16.98 -0.71 -10.54
C PRO A 17 16.46 0.65 -11.00
N ALA A 18 15.76 0.72 -12.13
CA ALA A 18 15.17 1.97 -12.62
C ALA A 18 14.14 2.57 -11.65
N PHE A 19 13.34 1.74 -10.95
CA PHE A 19 12.40 2.22 -9.93
C PHE A 19 13.13 2.67 -8.67
N ASN A 20 14.20 1.94 -8.31
CA ASN A 20 15.06 2.30 -7.19
C ASN A 20 15.71 3.68 -7.41
N ASP A 21 16.27 3.91 -8.60
CA ASP A 21 16.89 5.19 -8.97
C ASP A 21 15.84 6.32 -8.99
N LEU A 22 14.65 6.03 -9.53
CA LEU A 22 13.57 7.01 -9.60
C LEU A 22 13.13 7.47 -8.19
N ILE A 23 12.85 6.55 -7.26
CA ILE A 23 12.40 6.96 -5.92
C ILE A 23 13.49 7.75 -5.19
N MET A 24 14.76 7.35 -5.34
CA MET A 24 15.89 8.06 -4.73
C MET A 24 16.04 9.48 -5.29
N LYS A 25 15.82 9.67 -6.60
CA LYS A 25 15.81 10.98 -7.26
C LYS A 25 14.62 11.82 -6.82
N GLN A 26 13.45 11.22 -6.67
CA GLN A 26 12.19 11.92 -6.41
C GLN A 26 12.00 12.32 -4.95
N LEU A 27 12.45 11.54 -3.96
CA LEU A 27 12.24 11.84 -2.54
C LEU A 27 12.68 13.26 -2.13
N PRO A 28 13.86 13.78 -2.54
CA PRO A 28 14.27 15.16 -2.23
C PRO A 28 13.38 16.22 -2.91
N LEU A 29 12.80 15.90 -4.07
CA LEU A 29 11.88 16.80 -4.79
C LEU A 29 10.51 16.79 -4.09
N TRP A 30 10.00 15.61 -3.72
CA TRP A 30 8.75 15.47 -2.99
C TRP A 30 8.80 16.12 -1.61
N GLN A 31 9.95 16.10 -0.93
CA GLN A 31 10.13 16.79 0.34
C GLN A 31 9.91 18.31 0.22
N LYS A 32 10.22 18.91 -0.94
CA LYS A 32 9.97 20.33 -1.21
C LYS A 32 8.52 20.59 -1.60
N GLN A 33 7.89 19.64 -2.29
CA GLN A 33 6.58 19.82 -2.92
C GLN A 33 5.43 19.44 -1.98
N TYR A 34 5.53 18.28 -1.29
CA TYR A 34 4.43 17.71 -0.53
C TYR A 34 4.60 17.96 0.98
N VAL A 35 3.46 18.09 1.68
CA VAL A 35 3.45 18.23 3.14
C VAL A 35 3.45 16.88 3.86
N ALA A 36 3.05 15.81 3.18
CA ALA A 36 3.05 14.45 3.68
C ALA A 36 3.19 13.42 2.54
N LEU A 37 3.80 12.27 2.88
CA LEU A 37 3.91 11.09 2.02
C LEU A 37 3.25 9.90 2.71
N TYR A 38 2.35 9.22 2.00
CA TYR A 38 1.66 8.02 2.42
C TYR A 38 2.08 6.84 1.54
N LEU A 39 2.71 5.84 2.13
CA LEU A 39 3.14 4.60 1.49
C LEU A 39 2.14 3.50 1.86
N LEU A 40 1.22 3.17 0.95
CA LEU A 40 0.09 2.27 1.20
C LEU A 40 0.37 0.81 0.83
N GLY A 41 1.57 0.34 1.19
CA GLY A 41 1.97 -1.06 1.07
C GLY A 41 2.55 -1.47 -0.28
N ASP A 42 3.18 -2.64 -0.27
CA ASP A 42 3.91 -3.20 -1.41
C ASP A 42 4.98 -2.24 -1.98
N ILE A 43 5.64 -1.51 -1.05
CA ILE A 43 6.78 -0.64 -1.39
C ILE A 43 7.96 -1.49 -1.80
N PHE A 44 8.20 -2.60 -1.09
CA PHE A 44 9.20 -3.61 -1.45
C PHE A 44 8.53 -4.82 -2.09
N ASP A 45 9.21 -5.43 -3.08
CA ASP A 45 8.75 -6.68 -3.71
C ASP A 45 8.70 -7.85 -2.72
N VAL A 46 9.55 -7.81 -1.69
CA VAL A 46 9.53 -8.73 -0.56
C VAL A 46 10.23 -8.15 0.65
N TRP A 47 9.67 -8.36 1.84
CA TRP A 47 10.30 -8.07 3.12
C TRP A 47 10.16 -9.27 4.04
N ILE A 48 11.26 -9.77 4.58
CA ILE A 48 11.28 -10.99 5.39
C ILE A 48 11.74 -10.76 6.84
N GLY A 49 11.83 -9.50 7.23
CA GLY A 49 12.21 -9.04 8.57
C GLY A 49 13.25 -7.94 8.53
N ASP A 50 13.27 -7.12 9.55
CA ASP A 50 14.16 -5.95 9.65
C ASP A 50 15.64 -6.33 9.86
N ASP A 51 15.92 -7.59 10.17
CA ASP A 51 17.25 -8.17 10.29
C ASP A 51 17.83 -8.67 8.94
N ALA A 52 17.07 -8.59 7.85
CA ALA A 52 17.43 -9.09 6.52
C ALA A 52 17.36 -7.98 5.45
N ILE A 53 17.87 -6.79 5.79
CA ILE A 53 17.79 -5.59 4.97
C ILE A 53 18.83 -5.64 3.83
N THR A 54 18.40 -5.37 2.59
CA THR A 54 19.31 -5.23 1.43
C THR A 54 20.02 -3.86 1.46
N ALA A 55 21.16 -3.75 0.76
CA ALA A 55 21.89 -2.48 0.65
C ALA A 55 20.99 -1.35 0.09
N PHE A 56 20.18 -1.64 -0.92
CA PHE A 56 19.23 -0.66 -1.46
C PHE A 56 18.17 -0.26 -0.42
N ALA A 57 17.57 -1.22 0.30
CA ALA A 57 16.59 -0.92 1.33
C ALA A 57 17.19 -0.03 2.43
N GLN A 58 18.45 -0.24 2.80
CA GLN A 58 19.14 0.62 3.76
C GLN A 58 19.29 2.05 3.25
N GLN A 59 19.65 2.23 1.96
CA GLN A 59 19.72 3.56 1.34
C GLN A 59 18.34 4.24 1.31
N LEU A 60 17.30 3.50 0.95
CA LEU A 60 15.94 4.02 0.94
C LEU A 60 15.46 4.42 2.34
N ILE A 61 15.74 3.62 3.37
CA ILE A 61 15.44 3.95 4.77
C ILE A 61 16.09 5.28 5.16
N GLN A 62 17.35 5.51 4.79
CA GLN A 62 18.05 6.77 5.06
C GLN A 62 17.40 7.96 4.34
N ALA A 63 16.99 7.78 3.07
CA ALA A 63 16.32 8.82 2.31
C ALA A 63 14.92 9.14 2.87
N LEU A 64 14.17 8.13 3.30
CA LEU A 64 12.89 8.27 4.00
C LEU A 64 13.08 8.97 5.36
N HIS A 65 14.15 8.64 6.07
CA HIS A 65 14.50 9.35 7.32
C HIS A 65 14.72 10.85 7.07
N GLN A 66 15.50 11.20 6.05
CA GLN A 66 15.71 12.60 5.68
C GLN A 66 14.40 13.30 5.36
N PHE A 67 13.51 12.64 4.60
CA PHE A 67 12.17 13.15 4.31
C PHE A 67 11.38 13.41 5.61
N SER A 68 11.37 12.45 6.53
CA SER A 68 10.59 12.49 7.77
C SER A 68 11.05 13.56 8.77
N GLN A 69 12.27 14.12 8.62
CA GLN A 69 12.75 15.19 9.49
C GLN A 69 11.94 16.50 9.36
N THR A 70 11.30 16.71 8.20
CA THR A 70 10.58 17.95 7.93
C THR A 70 9.16 17.74 7.42
N LYS A 71 8.80 16.52 7.04
CA LYS A 71 7.50 16.15 6.46
C LYS A 71 6.93 14.92 7.14
N ALA A 72 5.62 14.85 7.20
CA ALA A 72 4.95 13.67 7.72
C ALA A 72 5.14 12.49 6.77
N LEU A 73 5.53 11.33 7.32
CA LEU A 73 5.73 10.09 6.58
C LEU A 73 4.90 8.99 7.23
N TYR A 74 4.04 8.37 6.44
CA TYR A 74 3.18 7.27 6.88
C TYR A 74 3.44 6.02 6.06
N PHE A 75 3.38 4.87 6.72
CA PHE A 75 3.53 3.56 6.10
C PHE A 75 2.37 2.65 6.48
N MET A 76 1.85 1.90 5.52
CA MET A 76 0.85 0.85 5.71
C MET A 76 1.40 -0.44 5.12
N HIS A 77 1.18 -1.56 5.79
CA HIS A 77 1.62 -2.86 5.30
C HIS A 77 0.87 -3.32 4.04
N GLY A 78 1.58 -3.68 3.00
CA GLY A 78 1.07 -4.44 1.86
C GLY A 78 1.16 -5.96 2.07
N ASN A 79 0.87 -6.73 1.04
CA ASN A 79 0.98 -8.20 1.10
C ASN A 79 2.41 -8.72 0.87
N ARG A 80 3.32 -7.86 0.40
CA ARG A 80 4.73 -8.19 0.15
C ARG A 80 5.66 -7.77 1.29
N ASP A 81 5.28 -6.73 2.02
CA ASP A 81 6.13 -6.07 3.02
C ASP A 81 5.51 -6.01 4.41
N PHE A 82 4.55 -6.90 4.71
CA PHE A 82 3.84 -6.96 5.98
C PHE A 82 4.70 -7.35 7.20
N LEU A 83 5.92 -7.80 6.98
CA LEU A 83 6.89 -8.12 8.02
C LEU A 83 7.83 -6.94 8.35
N ILE A 84 7.58 -5.77 7.75
CA ILE A 84 8.22 -4.52 8.19
C ILE A 84 7.85 -4.28 9.65
N GLY A 85 8.88 -4.12 10.48
CA GLY A 85 8.75 -4.00 11.93
C GLY A 85 9.17 -2.63 12.46
N ASN A 86 9.33 -2.59 13.78
CA ASN A 86 9.65 -1.35 14.49
C ASN A 86 11.03 -0.77 14.15
N ASP A 87 11.99 -1.60 13.76
CA ASP A 87 13.34 -1.10 13.45
C ASP A 87 13.34 -0.33 12.14
N PHE A 88 12.60 -0.81 11.12
CA PHE A 88 12.35 -0.04 9.90
C PHE A 88 11.63 1.28 10.20
N LEU A 89 10.55 1.25 10.99
CA LEU A 89 9.75 2.43 11.30
C LEU A 89 10.57 3.50 12.04
N LYS A 90 11.33 3.09 13.05
CA LYS A 90 12.23 3.98 13.77
C LYS A 90 13.34 4.56 12.88
N ALA A 91 13.97 3.72 12.07
CA ALA A 91 15.05 4.11 11.21
C ALA A 91 14.62 5.04 10.06
N SER A 92 13.42 4.85 9.51
CA SER A 92 12.84 5.70 8.46
C SER A 92 12.12 6.94 8.99
N GLY A 93 11.69 6.92 10.26
CA GLY A 93 10.83 7.94 10.85
C GLY A 93 9.37 7.84 10.39
N ALA A 94 8.97 6.74 9.78
CA ALA A 94 7.61 6.51 9.33
C ALA A 94 6.68 6.14 10.48
N GLN A 95 5.45 6.66 10.43
CA GLN A 95 4.37 6.27 11.32
C GLN A 95 3.55 5.14 10.68
N LEU A 96 3.38 4.03 11.41
CA LEU A 96 2.59 2.91 10.91
C LEU A 96 1.10 3.24 10.96
N LEU A 97 0.41 3.03 9.83
CA LEU A 97 -1.04 3.06 9.74
C LEU A 97 -1.61 1.64 9.77
N GLU A 98 -2.72 1.48 10.46
CA GLU A 98 -3.51 0.24 10.36
C GLU A 98 -4.15 0.13 8.96
N ASP A 99 -4.34 -1.10 8.50
CA ASP A 99 -5.05 -1.38 7.26
C ASP A 99 -6.40 -2.07 7.58
N PRO A 100 -7.53 -1.37 7.37
CA PRO A 100 -7.73 -0.02 6.86
C PRO A 100 -7.69 1.09 7.94
N SER A 101 -7.43 2.35 7.53
CA SER A 101 -7.48 3.54 8.38
C SER A 101 -8.40 4.61 7.82
N LEU A 102 -9.12 5.32 8.70
CA LEU A 102 -9.86 6.54 8.36
C LEU A 102 -8.97 7.76 8.62
N ILE A 103 -8.73 8.55 7.59
CA ILE A 103 -7.87 9.74 7.66
C ILE A 103 -8.65 10.95 7.10
N THR A 104 -8.47 12.10 7.73
CA THR A 104 -9.04 13.36 7.25
C THR A 104 -7.95 14.18 6.56
N PHE A 105 -8.13 14.46 5.26
CA PHE A 105 -7.27 15.37 4.50
C PHE A 105 -8.07 16.63 4.17
N PHE A 106 -7.58 17.77 4.60
CA PHE A 106 -8.17 19.09 4.28
C PHE A 106 -9.70 19.14 4.51
N GLY A 107 -10.15 18.57 5.62
CA GLY A 107 -11.58 18.56 6.02
C GLY A 107 -12.44 17.47 5.37
N LYS A 108 -11.89 16.64 4.45
CA LYS A 108 -12.59 15.52 3.84
C LYS A 108 -12.07 14.17 4.36
N ASN A 109 -12.98 13.23 4.60
CA ASN A 109 -12.66 11.90 5.12
C ASN A 109 -12.35 10.91 3.99
N TYR A 110 -11.29 10.13 4.18
CA TYR A 110 -10.85 9.07 3.28
C TYR A 110 -10.59 7.79 4.07
N ILE A 111 -11.02 6.67 3.55
CA ILE A 111 -10.62 5.35 4.01
C ILE A 111 -9.40 4.96 3.19
N LEU A 112 -8.26 4.78 3.86
CA LEU A 112 -7.04 4.28 3.22
C LEU A 112 -6.91 2.79 3.48
N SER A 113 -6.55 2.02 2.45
CA SER A 113 -6.27 0.59 2.56
C SER A 113 -5.19 0.21 1.57
N HIS A 114 -4.39 -0.83 1.88
CA HIS A 114 -3.58 -1.44 0.82
C HIS A 114 -4.46 -1.98 -0.31
N GLY A 115 -5.59 -2.61 0.01
CA GLY A 115 -6.56 -3.04 -0.99
C GLY A 115 -6.75 -4.56 -1.08
N ASP A 116 -5.86 -5.35 -0.52
CA ASP A 116 -5.90 -6.82 -0.54
C ASP A 116 -7.13 -7.40 0.19
N LEU A 117 -7.68 -6.66 1.17
CA LEU A 117 -8.94 -7.00 1.84
C LEU A 117 -10.17 -6.88 0.93
N LEU A 118 -10.08 -6.10 -0.15
CA LEU A 118 -11.18 -5.89 -1.09
C LEU A 118 -11.37 -7.08 -2.04
N CYS A 119 -10.32 -7.91 -2.21
CA CYS A 119 -10.33 -9.09 -3.06
C CYS A 119 -10.93 -10.30 -2.30
N SER A 120 -12.21 -10.20 -1.91
CA SER A 120 -12.86 -11.20 -1.04
C SER A 120 -13.05 -12.56 -1.72
N ASP A 121 -13.01 -12.63 -3.05
CA ASP A 121 -13.20 -13.86 -3.82
C ASP A 121 -11.92 -14.72 -3.89
N ASP A 122 -10.74 -14.16 -3.59
CA ASP A 122 -9.52 -14.94 -3.40
C ASP A 122 -9.47 -15.53 -1.99
N ILE A 123 -10.34 -16.52 -1.75
CA ILE A 123 -10.46 -17.20 -0.45
C ILE A 123 -9.13 -17.80 0.01
N ALA A 124 -8.32 -18.30 -0.93
CA ALA A 124 -7.02 -18.90 -0.59
C ALA A 124 -6.06 -17.83 -0.06
N TYR A 125 -6.01 -16.68 -0.71
CA TYR A 125 -5.23 -15.55 -0.25
C TYR A 125 -5.77 -14.99 1.09
N GLN A 126 -7.07 -14.82 1.26
CA GLN A 126 -7.65 -14.31 2.51
C GLN A 126 -7.32 -15.22 3.71
N LYS A 127 -7.34 -16.55 3.53
CA LYS A 127 -6.88 -17.50 4.55
C LYS A 127 -5.39 -17.36 4.86
N PHE A 128 -4.56 -17.21 3.82
CA PHE A 128 -3.13 -16.98 3.97
C PHE A 128 -2.87 -15.68 4.72
N ARG A 129 -3.50 -14.58 4.31
CA ARG A 129 -3.42 -13.28 4.96
C ARG A 129 -3.78 -13.36 6.45
N HIS A 130 -4.93 -13.94 6.77
CA HIS A 130 -5.37 -14.10 8.15
C HIS A 130 -4.33 -14.85 9.01
N LYS A 131 -3.76 -15.94 8.49
CA LYS A 131 -2.74 -16.73 9.19
C LYS A 131 -1.45 -15.92 9.39
N THR A 132 -0.95 -15.26 8.34
CA THR A 132 0.37 -14.60 8.34
C THR A 132 0.38 -13.24 9.03
N ARG A 133 -0.78 -12.58 9.14
CA ARG A 133 -0.94 -11.35 9.93
C ARG A 133 -1.08 -11.61 11.43
N HIS A 134 -1.23 -12.86 11.86
CA HIS A 134 -1.32 -13.19 13.27
C HIS A 134 0.05 -13.03 13.97
N ALA A 135 0.09 -12.28 15.08
CA ALA A 135 1.34 -11.93 15.78
C ALA A 135 2.20 -13.15 16.17
N GLN A 136 1.58 -14.26 16.62
CA GLN A 136 2.31 -15.47 16.96
C GLN A 136 2.97 -16.14 15.75
N TRP A 137 2.32 -16.10 14.57
CA TRP A 137 2.91 -16.61 13.35
C TRP A 137 4.12 -15.75 12.95
N GLN A 138 3.97 -14.43 12.96
CA GLN A 138 5.06 -13.49 12.63
C GLN A 138 6.24 -13.67 13.57
N LYS A 139 6.01 -13.74 14.88
CA LYS A 139 7.06 -13.99 15.87
C LYS A 139 7.84 -15.28 15.59
N ARG A 140 7.13 -16.38 15.28
CA ARG A 140 7.78 -17.67 14.95
C ARG A 140 8.54 -17.61 13.63
N PHE A 141 7.97 -16.98 12.62
CA PHE A 141 8.60 -16.84 11.32
C PHE A 141 9.86 -15.98 11.41
N LEU A 142 9.81 -14.85 12.07
CA LEU A 142 10.96 -13.95 12.26
C LEU A 142 12.07 -14.55 13.15
N ALA A 143 11.74 -15.47 14.05
CA ALA A 143 12.73 -16.23 14.83
C ALA A 143 13.44 -17.33 14.02
N SER A 144 12.99 -17.64 12.79
CA SER A 144 13.63 -18.63 11.95
C SER A 144 14.84 -18.06 11.20
N PRO A 145 15.82 -18.87 10.76
CA PRO A 145 16.97 -18.38 10.02
C PRO A 145 16.59 -17.62 8.75
N VAL A 146 17.34 -16.56 8.42
CA VAL A 146 17.10 -15.69 7.24
C VAL A 146 17.06 -16.50 5.95
N ILE A 147 17.94 -17.51 5.79
CA ILE A 147 17.96 -18.38 4.61
C ILE A 147 16.63 -19.11 4.43
N TRP A 148 16.05 -19.62 5.53
CA TRP A 148 14.75 -20.28 5.50
C TRP A 148 13.61 -19.31 5.14
N ARG A 149 13.64 -18.09 5.68
CA ARG A 149 12.67 -17.05 5.35
C ARG A 149 12.72 -16.66 3.87
N HIS A 150 13.95 -16.53 3.30
CA HIS A 150 14.15 -16.33 1.86
C HIS A 150 13.54 -17.45 1.01
N PHE A 151 13.79 -18.71 1.40
CA PHE A 151 13.25 -19.86 0.70
C PHE A 151 11.70 -19.86 0.70
N VAL A 152 11.08 -19.65 1.87
CA VAL A 152 9.61 -19.59 1.99
C VAL A 152 9.02 -18.43 1.19
N ALA A 153 9.64 -17.24 1.26
CA ALA A 153 9.19 -16.08 0.48
C ALA A 153 9.31 -16.31 -1.03
N SER A 154 10.40 -16.96 -1.48
CA SER A 154 10.60 -17.31 -2.89
C SER A 154 9.56 -18.29 -3.41
N LEU A 155 9.21 -19.32 -2.61
CA LEU A 155 8.13 -20.25 -2.94
C LEU A 155 6.77 -19.54 -3.02
N ALA A 156 6.45 -18.69 -2.04
CA ALA A 156 5.20 -17.92 -2.03
C ALA A 156 5.09 -17.03 -3.28
N ARG A 157 6.19 -16.37 -3.69
CA ARG A 157 6.23 -15.57 -4.93
C ARG A 157 6.05 -16.41 -6.19
N ALA A 158 6.74 -17.55 -6.29
CA ALA A 158 6.59 -18.45 -7.42
C ALA A 158 5.14 -18.94 -7.56
N CYS A 159 4.51 -19.33 -6.46
CA CYS A 159 3.09 -19.70 -6.45
C CYS A 159 2.17 -18.55 -6.89
N SER A 160 2.44 -17.33 -6.43
CA SER A 160 1.68 -16.14 -6.80
C SER A 160 1.84 -15.79 -8.29
N TYR A 161 3.07 -15.87 -8.82
CA TYR A 161 3.37 -15.60 -10.22
C TYR A 161 2.71 -16.60 -11.18
N HIS A 162 2.72 -17.89 -10.85
CA HIS A 162 2.04 -18.91 -11.66
C HIS A 162 0.53 -18.78 -11.63
N LYS A 163 -0.05 -18.35 -10.51
CA LYS A 163 -1.50 -18.11 -10.39
C LYS A 163 -1.97 -16.90 -11.21
N GLY A 164 -1.19 -15.83 -11.32
CA GLY A 164 -1.60 -14.57 -11.97
C GLY A 164 -1.79 -14.60 -13.48
N LYS A 165 -1.61 -15.76 -14.15
CA LYS A 165 -1.63 -15.85 -15.62
C LYS A 165 -2.99 -16.25 -16.23
N THR A 166 -3.96 -16.68 -15.45
CA THR A 166 -5.27 -17.06 -15.97
C THR A 166 -6.30 -15.93 -15.85
N ALA A 167 -7.20 -15.78 -16.83
CA ALA A 167 -8.26 -14.77 -16.82
C ALA A 167 -9.14 -14.85 -15.55
N LYS A 168 -9.39 -16.07 -15.04
CA LYS A 168 -10.13 -16.30 -13.79
C LYS A 168 -9.40 -15.71 -12.58
N GLN A 169 -8.08 -15.82 -12.53
CA GLN A 169 -7.29 -15.31 -11.40
C GLN A 169 -7.10 -13.80 -11.46
N LEU A 170 -7.01 -13.23 -12.67
CA LEU A 170 -7.05 -11.79 -12.86
C LEU A 170 -8.38 -11.20 -12.37
N ALA A 171 -9.50 -11.92 -12.53
CA ALA A 171 -10.80 -11.47 -12.05
C ALA A 171 -10.92 -11.53 -10.52
N ILE A 172 -10.44 -12.61 -9.86
CA ILE A 172 -10.50 -12.74 -8.38
C ILE A 172 -9.49 -11.86 -7.64
N SER A 173 -8.50 -11.30 -8.33
CA SER A 173 -7.54 -10.33 -7.77
C SER A 173 -8.04 -8.89 -7.82
N ASP A 174 -9.29 -8.65 -8.23
CA ASP A 174 -9.90 -7.32 -8.24
C ASP A 174 -10.77 -7.08 -7.00
N ALA A 175 -11.03 -5.80 -6.72
CA ALA A 175 -11.94 -5.40 -5.65
C ALA A 175 -13.37 -5.88 -5.95
N THR A 176 -13.94 -6.63 -5.03
CA THR A 176 -15.31 -7.15 -5.17
C THR A 176 -16.32 -6.20 -4.56
N VAL A 177 -17.56 -6.26 -5.03
CA VAL A 177 -18.67 -5.50 -4.44
C VAL A 177 -18.85 -5.85 -2.95
N SER A 178 -18.68 -7.13 -2.59
CA SER A 178 -18.75 -7.60 -1.20
C SER A 178 -17.60 -7.05 -0.35
N GLY A 179 -16.37 -7.05 -0.86
CA GLY A 179 -15.20 -6.51 -0.16
C GLY A 179 -15.33 -5.00 0.09
N ILE A 180 -15.77 -4.25 -0.93
CA ILE A 180 -16.04 -2.81 -0.80
C ILE A 180 -17.14 -2.56 0.24
N LYS A 181 -18.24 -3.32 0.19
CA LYS A 181 -19.34 -3.19 1.14
C LYS A 181 -18.90 -3.46 2.59
N GLU A 182 -18.13 -4.52 2.82
CA GLU A 182 -17.59 -4.84 4.14
C GLU A 182 -16.61 -3.76 4.64
N MET A 183 -15.77 -3.22 3.76
CA MET A 183 -14.90 -2.09 4.07
C MET A 183 -15.72 -0.88 4.53
N LYS A 184 -16.73 -0.49 3.76
CA LYS A 184 -17.62 0.64 4.10
C LYS A 184 -18.40 0.42 5.39
N LYS A 185 -18.83 -0.80 5.70
CA LYS A 185 -19.52 -1.12 6.96
C LYS A 185 -18.64 -0.86 8.19
N ARG A 186 -17.35 -1.14 8.14
CA ARG A 186 -16.39 -0.85 9.23
C ARG A 186 -16.36 0.64 9.58
N PHE A 187 -16.61 1.50 8.59
CA PHE A 187 -16.62 2.95 8.71
C PHE A 187 -18.03 3.55 8.47
N SER A 188 -19.06 2.86 8.91
CA SER A 188 -20.46 3.27 8.66
C SER A 188 -20.87 4.62 9.26
N HIS A 189 -20.12 5.11 10.26
CA HIS A 189 -20.25 6.48 10.78
C HIS A 189 -19.77 7.56 9.79
N TYR A 190 -19.03 7.15 8.75
CA TYR A 190 -18.51 8.02 7.69
C TYR A 190 -18.92 7.50 6.31
N PRO A 191 -20.24 7.41 6.02
CA PRO A 191 -20.73 6.72 4.83
C PRO A 191 -20.31 7.38 3.52
N GLN A 192 -20.00 8.69 3.54
CA GLN A 192 -19.55 9.47 2.38
C GLN A 192 -18.01 9.49 2.23
N ALA A 193 -17.25 8.88 3.17
CA ALA A 193 -15.79 8.84 3.05
C ALA A 193 -15.38 8.14 1.75
N ASP A 194 -14.52 8.77 0.96
CA ASP A 194 -13.94 8.16 -0.22
C ASP A 194 -12.99 7.03 0.17
N LEU A 195 -12.78 6.07 -0.73
CA LEU A 195 -11.88 4.93 -0.53
C LEU A 195 -10.66 5.08 -1.45
N ILE A 196 -9.46 4.99 -0.89
CA ILE A 196 -8.20 5.01 -1.64
C ILE A 196 -7.46 3.71 -1.36
N HIS A 197 -7.06 2.97 -2.41
CA HIS A 197 -6.36 1.71 -2.26
C HIS A 197 -5.42 1.40 -3.43
N GLY A 198 -4.46 0.50 -3.22
CA GLY A 198 -3.57 -0.11 -4.21
C GLY A 198 -3.97 -1.54 -4.58
N HIS A 199 -2.99 -2.43 -4.64
CA HIS A 199 -3.08 -3.89 -4.76
C HIS A 199 -3.64 -4.44 -6.07
N THR A 200 -4.71 -3.88 -6.60
CA THR A 200 -5.39 -4.44 -7.80
C THR A 200 -4.68 -4.09 -9.10
N HIS A 201 -3.74 -3.14 -9.06
CA HIS A 201 -2.94 -2.68 -10.21
C HIS A 201 -3.82 -2.21 -11.41
N ARG A 202 -4.97 -1.60 -11.11
CA ARG A 202 -5.93 -1.09 -12.11
C ARG A 202 -6.29 0.35 -11.81
N PRO A 203 -5.34 1.30 -12.02
CA PRO A 203 -5.52 2.70 -11.66
C PRO A 203 -6.75 3.29 -12.35
N GLN A 204 -7.72 3.67 -11.55
CA GLN A 204 -9.00 4.21 -12.00
C GLN A 204 -9.72 4.93 -10.86
N ILE A 205 -10.61 5.84 -11.21
CA ILE A 205 -11.58 6.48 -10.31
C ILE A 205 -12.94 5.85 -10.61
N HIS A 206 -13.56 5.28 -9.58
CA HIS A 206 -14.90 4.70 -9.66
C HIS A 206 -15.87 5.55 -8.88
N ASP A 207 -17.06 5.75 -9.40
CA ASP A 207 -18.20 6.31 -8.69
C ASP A 207 -19.00 5.16 -8.11
N GLU A 208 -19.13 5.12 -6.78
CA GLU A 208 -19.67 4.00 -6.01
C GLU A 208 -20.81 4.47 -5.11
N TYR A 209 -21.67 3.52 -4.71
CA TYR A 209 -22.77 3.79 -3.79
C TYR A 209 -22.76 2.82 -2.62
N PHE A 210 -22.91 3.36 -1.42
CA PHE A 210 -23.04 2.58 -0.18
C PHE A 210 -24.42 2.78 0.43
N TYR A 211 -25.16 1.68 0.58
CA TYR A 211 -26.50 1.69 1.18
C TYR A 211 -26.39 1.38 2.68
N HIS A 212 -26.79 2.34 3.51
CA HIS A 212 -26.77 2.21 4.96
C HIS A 212 -27.98 2.94 5.58
N GLN A 213 -28.66 2.29 6.53
CA GLN A 213 -29.82 2.86 7.25
C GLN A 213 -30.87 3.50 6.32
N ASN A 214 -31.26 2.79 5.24
CA ASN A 214 -32.22 3.22 4.22
C ASN A 214 -31.81 4.46 3.39
N HIS A 215 -30.53 4.85 3.46
CA HIS A 215 -29.98 5.92 2.65
C HIS A 215 -28.91 5.38 1.70
N SER A 216 -28.80 6.03 0.53
CA SER A 216 -27.76 5.79 -0.45
C SER A 216 -26.71 6.91 -0.35
N TYR A 217 -25.45 6.55 -0.13
CA TYR A 217 -24.34 7.48 -0.01
C TYR A 217 -23.41 7.28 -1.20
N HIS A 218 -23.22 8.34 -1.97
CA HIS A 218 -22.23 8.38 -3.04
C HIS A 218 -20.83 8.60 -2.45
N PHE A 219 -19.83 7.87 -2.96
CA PHE A 219 -18.41 8.05 -2.64
C PHE A 219 -17.57 7.68 -3.85
N LYS A 220 -16.34 8.16 -3.89
CA LYS A 220 -15.36 7.78 -4.91
C LYS A 220 -14.40 6.73 -4.39
N ARG A 221 -14.08 5.77 -5.24
CA ARG A 221 -13.02 4.79 -5.01
C ARG A 221 -11.87 5.05 -5.96
N PHE A 222 -10.72 5.40 -5.41
CA PHE A 222 -9.49 5.68 -6.13
C PHE A 222 -8.56 4.47 -6.02
N VAL A 223 -8.19 3.91 -7.16
CA VAL A 223 -7.19 2.85 -7.24
C VAL A 223 -5.85 3.46 -7.61
N LEU A 224 -4.87 3.34 -6.72
CA LEU A 224 -3.53 3.88 -6.92
C LEU A 224 -2.82 3.20 -8.10
N PRO A 225 -2.00 3.95 -8.87
CA PRO A 225 -1.16 3.36 -9.89
C PRO A 225 -0.04 2.52 -9.26
N ASP A 226 0.13 1.30 -9.75
CA ASP A 226 1.31 0.50 -9.52
C ASP A 226 2.48 0.98 -10.42
N TRP A 227 3.71 0.74 -9.99
CA TRP A 227 4.88 1.11 -10.78
C TRP A 227 5.20 0.06 -11.84
N ARG A 228 5.16 0.47 -13.11
CA ARG A 228 5.49 -0.35 -14.29
C ARG A 228 6.54 0.34 -15.13
N PRO A 229 7.26 -0.40 -15.99
CA PRO A 229 8.14 0.25 -16.97
C PRO A 229 7.38 1.36 -17.73
N ASN A 230 7.97 2.55 -17.77
CA ASN A 230 7.44 3.75 -18.43
C ASN A 230 6.12 4.31 -17.84
N LYS A 231 5.70 3.87 -16.64
CA LYS A 231 4.49 4.39 -15.98
C LYS A 231 4.62 4.28 -14.47
N GLN A 232 5.27 5.25 -13.86
CA GLN A 232 5.41 5.36 -12.41
C GLN A 232 4.61 6.57 -11.93
N GLY A 233 3.77 6.41 -10.90
CA GLY A 233 2.93 7.51 -10.44
C GLY A 233 2.39 7.29 -9.04
N GLY A 234 1.59 8.25 -8.61
CA GLY A 234 0.88 8.26 -7.34
C GLY A 234 -0.43 9.05 -7.44
N LEU A 235 -1.07 9.23 -6.31
CA LEU A 235 -2.25 10.07 -6.16
C LEU A 235 -1.88 11.30 -5.36
N VAL A 236 -2.23 12.47 -5.85
CA VAL A 236 -2.03 13.76 -5.16
C VAL A 236 -3.37 14.30 -4.71
N ILE A 237 -3.45 14.75 -3.46
CA ILE A 237 -4.60 15.44 -2.90
C ILE A 237 -4.15 16.83 -2.46
N ASN A 238 -4.81 17.88 -2.95
CA ASN A 238 -4.49 19.25 -2.56
C ASN A 238 -5.49 19.82 -1.53
N ASP A 239 -5.14 20.97 -0.96
CA ASP A 239 -5.93 21.68 0.05
C ASP A 239 -7.29 22.24 -0.46
N GLN A 240 -7.55 22.16 -1.76
CA GLN A 240 -8.86 22.44 -2.36
C GLN A 240 -9.72 21.17 -2.51
N GLY A 241 -9.25 20.01 -2.03
CA GLY A 241 -9.92 18.71 -2.13
C GLY A 241 -9.87 18.08 -3.52
N LYS A 242 -9.02 18.60 -4.42
CA LYS A 242 -8.81 18.00 -5.74
C LYS A 242 -7.92 16.77 -5.60
N VAL A 243 -8.33 15.67 -6.21
CA VAL A 243 -7.63 14.39 -6.23
C VAL A 243 -7.22 14.07 -7.66
N LEU A 244 -5.93 13.86 -7.90
CA LEU A 244 -5.36 13.67 -9.24
C LEU A 244 -4.34 12.54 -9.25
N PHE A 245 -4.30 11.77 -10.32
CA PHE A 245 -3.14 10.95 -10.64
C PHE A 245 -1.97 11.84 -11.10
N HIS A 246 -0.81 11.60 -10.52
CA HIS A 246 0.44 12.27 -10.90
C HIS A 246 1.44 11.20 -11.33
N TYR A 247 1.94 11.29 -12.56
CA TYR A 247 2.96 10.40 -13.09
C TYR A 247 4.31 11.10 -13.08
N PHE A 248 5.35 10.37 -12.71
CA PHE A 248 6.71 10.88 -12.57
C PHE A 248 7.50 10.63 -13.86
N ASP A 249 8.33 11.62 -14.24
CA ASP A 249 9.25 11.58 -15.38
C ASP A 249 10.67 11.21 -14.94
#